data_57a243f652f79bca001f28b5c9ea2ca1
#
_entry.id   57a243f652f79bca001f28b5c9ea2ca1
#
_cell.length_a   1.000
_cell.length_b   1.000
_cell.length_c   1.000
_cell.angle_alpha   90.00
_cell.angle_beta   90.00
_cell.angle_gamma   90.00
#
_symmetry.space_group_name_H-M   'P 1'
#
loop_
_entity.id
_entity.type
_entity.pdbx_description
1 polymer ?
#
loop_
_entity_poly.entity_id
_entity_poly.type
_entity_poly.pdbx_seq_one_letter_code
_entity_poly.pdbx_strand_id
1 'polypeptide(L)'
;MCARPLVAAAVLVLGATMGWARDLSHDEVLRLRRSGELLALEELLERARARHPGATLLETELERKKDVLIYELELLTVDGQVRELKFDARNGTLLSDQDED
;
A
#
# COMPACT_ATOMS: atom_id res chain seq x y z
N MET A 1 20.47 36.09 -3.87
CA MET A 1 20.25 35.70 -3.63
C MET A 1 20.29 34.83 -3.44
N CYS A 2 20.36 34.55 -3.46
CA CYS A 2 20.28 33.83 -3.21
C CYS A 2 20.08 33.01 -2.72
N ALA A 3 20.13 32.70 -2.44
CA ALA A 3 19.91 32.02 -1.69
C ALA A 3 19.21 31.14 -1.80
N ARG A 4 18.75 31.08 -2.13
CA ARG A 4 18.04 30.40 -2.21
C ARG A 4 18.14 29.24 -2.50
N PRO A 5 18.27 29.06 -2.80
CA PRO A 5 18.41 27.97 -3.42
C PRO A 5 18.81 26.89 -2.63
N LEU A 6 19.60 27.00 -2.21
CA LEU A 6 20.07 26.11 -1.47
C LEU A 6 19.17 25.40 -0.75
N VAL A 7 18.42 25.88 -0.42
CA VAL A 7 17.51 25.39 0.38
C VAL A 7 16.94 24.20 -0.16
N ALA A 8 16.53 24.32 -1.21
CA ALA A 8 15.92 23.24 -1.77
C ALA A 8 16.62 22.01 -1.53
N ALA A 9 17.74 22.08 -1.68
CA ALA A 9 18.48 20.93 -1.50
C ALA A 9 18.05 20.15 -0.40
N ALA A 10 17.97 20.71 0.59
CA ALA A 10 17.68 20.01 1.75
C ALA A 10 16.64 19.09 1.54
N VAL A 11 15.75 19.41 0.89
CA VAL A 11 14.71 18.63 0.75
C VAL A 11 14.98 17.34 0.26
N LEU A 12 15.56 17.26 -0.76
CA LEU A 12 15.71 16.04 -1.23
C LEU A 12 16.14 15.08 -0.34
N VAL A 13 16.80 15.38 0.39
CA VAL A 13 17.32 14.52 1.27
C VAL A 13 16.32 13.74 1.84
N LEU A 14 15.33 14.31 2.20
CA LEU A 14 14.35 13.65 2.82
C LEU A 14 13.88 12.54 2.05
N GLY A 15 13.68 12.78 0.93
CA GLY A 15 13.08 11.76 0.22
C GLY A 15 13.89 10.54 0.34
N ALA A 16 15.04 10.69 0.31
CA ALA A 16 15.89 9.58 0.34
C ALA A 16 15.66 8.79 1.53
N THR A 17 15.62 9.39 2.57
CA THR A 17 15.56 8.69 3.76
C THR A 17 14.42 7.85 3.84
N MET A 18 13.47 8.13 3.16
CA MET A 18 12.35 7.43 3.40
C MET A 18 12.21 6.27 2.54
N GLY A 19 13.02 5.97 1.87
CA GLY A 19 12.87 4.86 1.02
C GLY A 19 12.45 3.55 1.59
N TRP A 20 12.03 3.48 2.77
CA TRP A 20 11.73 2.19 3.27
C TRP A 20 10.47 1.61 2.68
N ALA A 21 9.60 2.37 2.06
CA ALA A 21 8.42 1.83 1.44
C ALA A 21 8.31 2.42 0.04
N ARG A 22 8.01 1.62 -0.94
CA ARG A 22 7.82 2.12 -2.28
C ARG A 22 6.92 1.21 -3.07
N ASP A 23 6.22 1.76 -4.04
CA ASP A 23 5.34 1.01 -4.89
C ASP A 23 6.16 0.20 -5.87
N LEU A 24 5.67 -0.96 -6.21
CA LEU A 24 6.35 -1.81 -7.16
C LEU A 24 5.89 -1.48 -8.56
N SER A 25 6.74 -1.71 -9.53
CA SER A 25 6.38 -1.46 -10.90
C SER A 25 5.46 -2.57 -11.38
N HIS A 26 4.78 -2.33 -12.47
CA HIS A 26 3.86 -3.30 -13.02
C HIS A 26 4.61 -4.61 -13.37
N ASP A 27 5.80 -4.52 -13.92
CA ASP A 27 6.56 -5.71 -14.26
C ASP A 27 6.95 -6.51 -13.04
N GLU A 28 7.28 -5.85 -11.95
CA GLU A 28 7.63 -6.56 -10.74
C GLU A 28 6.42 -7.31 -10.21
N VAL A 29 5.25 -6.68 -10.25
CA VAL A 29 4.05 -7.30 -9.75
C VAL A 29 3.75 -8.56 -10.56
N LEU A 30 3.87 -8.48 -11.89
CA LEU A 30 3.60 -9.64 -12.72
C LEU A 30 4.58 -10.77 -12.43
N ARG A 31 5.83 -10.41 -12.23
CA ARG A 31 6.82 -11.44 -11.97
C ARG A 31 6.54 -12.14 -10.65
N LEU A 32 6.19 -11.36 -9.62
CA LEU A 32 5.92 -11.94 -8.32
C LEU A 32 4.67 -12.81 -8.34
N ARG A 33 3.66 -12.39 -9.12
CA ARG A 33 2.46 -13.19 -9.21
C ARG A 33 2.73 -14.50 -9.95
N ARG A 34 3.54 -14.47 -10.99
CA ARG A 34 3.85 -15.68 -11.73
C ARG A 34 4.66 -16.66 -10.91
N SER A 35 5.47 -16.17 -10.01
CA SER A 35 6.29 -17.04 -9.19
C SER A 35 5.52 -17.59 -8.01
N GLY A 36 4.28 -17.16 -7.81
CA GLY A 36 3.50 -17.63 -6.70
C GLY A 36 3.81 -16.95 -5.38
N GLU A 37 4.58 -15.88 -5.41
CA GLU A 37 4.94 -15.21 -4.18
C GLU A 37 3.89 -14.25 -3.66
N LEU A 38 2.87 -13.97 -4.44
CA LEU A 38 1.81 -13.08 -4.00
C LEU A 38 0.48 -13.80 -4.04
N LEU A 39 -0.35 -13.52 -3.06
CA LEU A 39 -1.72 -13.99 -3.09
C LEU A 39 -2.47 -13.17 -4.13
N ALA A 40 -3.55 -13.73 -4.65
CA ALA A 40 -4.37 -13.00 -5.59
C ALA A 40 -5.06 -11.85 -4.89
N LEU A 41 -5.17 -10.73 -5.55
CA LEU A 41 -5.84 -9.58 -4.97
C LEU A 41 -7.27 -9.92 -4.58
N GLU A 42 -7.93 -10.76 -5.36
CA GLU A 42 -9.31 -11.14 -5.07
C GLU A 42 -9.44 -11.78 -3.70
N GLU A 43 -8.43 -12.56 -3.31
CA GLU A 43 -8.50 -13.21 -2.02
C GLU A 43 -8.36 -12.19 -0.90
N LEU A 44 -7.50 -11.20 -1.07
CA LEU A 44 -7.34 -10.19 -0.06
C LEU A 44 -8.57 -9.30 0.01
N LEU A 45 -9.20 -9.04 -1.13
CA LEU A 45 -10.39 -8.25 -1.16
C LEU A 45 -11.53 -8.97 -0.43
N GLU A 46 -11.59 -10.28 -0.52
CA GLU A 46 -12.58 -11.03 0.21
C GLU A 46 -12.35 -10.86 1.70
N ARG A 47 -11.11 -10.93 2.14
CA ARG A 47 -10.80 -10.77 3.56
C ARG A 47 -11.17 -9.36 4.02
N ALA A 48 -10.92 -8.36 3.18
CA ALA A 48 -11.24 -6.99 3.53
C ALA A 48 -12.75 -6.82 3.66
N ARG A 49 -13.51 -7.44 2.76
CA ARG A 49 -14.95 -7.32 2.80
C ARG A 49 -15.57 -8.09 3.95
N ALA A 50 -14.89 -9.12 4.43
CA ALA A 50 -15.38 -9.83 5.60
C ALA A 50 -15.30 -8.92 6.82
N ARG A 51 -14.34 -8.01 6.85
CA ARG A 51 -14.23 -7.07 7.96
C ARG A 51 -15.18 -5.88 7.78
N HIS A 52 -15.41 -5.48 6.55
CA HIS A 52 -16.27 -4.33 6.26
C HIS A 52 -17.28 -4.72 5.19
N PRO A 53 -18.32 -5.46 5.57
CA PRO A 53 -19.29 -5.96 4.61
C PRO A 53 -19.93 -4.85 3.78
N GLY A 54 -20.02 -5.07 2.50
CA GLY A 54 -20.63 -4.08 1.61
C GLY A 54 -19.71 -2.95 1.19
N ALA A 55 -18.46 -2.96 1.64
CA ALA A 55 -17.56 -1.86 1.30
C ALA A 55 -17.18 -1.88 -0.18
N THR A 56 -16.87 -0.72 -0.71
CA THR A 56 -16.45 -0.55 -2.08
C THR A 56 -14.94 -0.31 -2.11
N LEU A 57 -14.24 -1.01 -2.97
CA LEU A 57 -12.81 -0.81 -3.11
C LEU A 57 -12.55 0.48 -3.87
N LEU A 58 -11.77 1.37 -3.30
CA LEU A 58 -11.42 2.63 -3.94
C LEU A 58 -10.06 2.57 -4.60
N GLU A 59 -9.10 1.93 -3.97
CA GLU A 59 -7.74 1.92 -4.50
C GLU A 59 -6.94 0.77 -3.94
N THR A 60 -5.96 0.28 -4.70
CA THR A 60 -5.05 -0.74 -4.22
C THR A 60 -3.63 -0.33 -4.58
N GLU A 61 -2.70 -0.67 -3.71
CA GLU A 61 -1.30 -0.45 -3.99
C GLU A 61 -0.51 -1.63 -3.48
N LEU A 62 0.57 -1.97 -4.12
CA LEU A 62 1.47 -3.00 -3.64
C LEU A 62 2.81 -2.31 -3.37
N GLU A 63 3.29 -2.43 -2.15
CA GLU A 63 4.51 -1.79 -1.72
C GLU A 63 5.49 -2.80 -1.20
N ARG A 64 6.76 -2.45 -1.22
CA ARG A 64 7.79 -3.23 -0.57
C ARG A 64 8.37 -2.37 0.53
N LYS A 65 8.30 -2.84 1.79
CA LYS A 65 8.87 -2.11 2.89
C LYS A 65 9.84 -3.07 3.54
N LYS A 66 11.12 -2.81 3.43
CA LYS A 66 12.16 -3.72 3.83
C LYS A 66 11.93 -5.00 3.05
N ASP A 67 11.78 -6.12 3.67
CA ASP A 67 11.57 -7.35 2.95
C ASP A 67 10.11 -7.79 2.92
N VAL A 68 9.21 -6.94 3.34
CA VAL A 68 7.80 -7.29 3.41
C VAL A 68 7.06 -6.70 2.22
N LEU A 69 6.27 -7.55 1.55
CA LEU A 69 5.42 -7.07 0.48
C LEU A 69 4.05 -6.82 1.08
N ILE A 70 3.55 -5.61 0.90
CA ILE A 70 2.30 -5.19 1.53
C ILE A 70 1.28 -4.75 0.50
N TYR A 71 0.08 -5.32 0.55
CA TYR A 71 -1.02 -4.81 -0.24
C TYR A 71 -1.79 -3.82 0.63
N GLU A 72 -2.00 -2.65 0.11
CA GLU A 72 -2.76 -1.65 0.82
C GLU A 72 -4.06 -1.46 0.05
N LEU A 73 -5.18 -1.65 0.74
CA LEU A 73 -6.49 -1.50 0.13
C LEU A 73 -7.23 -0.35 0.80
N GLU A 74 -7.78 0.55 -0.02
CA GLU A 74 -8.55 1.63 0.53
C GLU A 74 -10.00 1.34 0.22
N LEU A 75 -10.84 1.30 1.24
CA LEU A 75 -12.24 0.93 1.10
C LEU A 75 -13.16 2.04 1.57
N LEU A 76 -14.31 2.17 0.90
CA LEU A 76 -15.35 3.06 1.36
C LEU A 76 -16.41 2.18 1.98
N THR A 77 -16.67 2.36 3.27
CA THR A 77 -17.63 1.52 3.98
C THR A 77 -19.05 1.96 3.68
N VAL A 78 -20.04 1.13 4.04
CA VAL A 78 -21.42 1.46 3.76
C VAL A 78 -21.88 2.67 4.55
N ASP A 79 -21.23 2.99 5.66
CA ASP A 79 -21.61 4.18 6.42
C ASP A 79 -20.74 5.38 6.09
N GLY A 80 -19.99 5.29 4.97
CA GLY A 80 -19.28 6.46 4.47
C GLY A 80 -17.89 6.73 5.00
N GLN A 81 -17.29 5.77 5.68
CA GLN A 81 -15.94 5.97 6.15
C GLN A 81 -14.94 5.42 5.17
N VAL A 82 -13.76 6.00 5.11
CA VAL A 82 -12.69 5.49 4.27
C VAL A 82 -11.73 4.73 5.18
N ARG A 83 -11.52 3.48 4.89
CA ARG A 83 -10.65 2.62 5.70
C ARG A 83 -9.45 2.21 4.88
N GLU A 84 -8.28 2.16 5.52
CA GLU A 84 -7.08 1.74 4.87
C GLU A 84 -6.65 0.43 5.51
N LEU A 85 -6.64 -0.64 4.76
CA LEU A 85 -6.25 -1.95 5.26
C LEU A 85 -4.94 -2.34 4.63
N LYS A 86 -4.03 -2.88 5.43
CA LYS A 86 -2.77 -3.37 4.92
C LYS A 86 -2.65 -4.85 5.22
N PHE A 87 -2.29 -5.61 4.20
CA PHE A 87 -2.13 -7.06 4.35
C PHE A 87 -0.73 -7.46 3.92
N ASP A 88 -0.20 -8.48 4.56
CA ASP A 88 1.03 -9.09 4.06
C ASP A 88 0.64 -9.75 2.76
N ALA A 89 1.26 -9.38 1.66
CA ALA A 89 0.84 -9.83 0.35
C ALA A 89 1.15 -11.30 0.08
N ARG A 90 2.03 -11.88 0.86
CA ARG A 90 2.38 -13.26 0.65
C ARG A 90 1.46 -14.23 1.37
N ASN A 91 1.07 -13.90 2.58
CA ASN A 91 0.26 -14.82 3.39
C ASN A 91 -1.12 -14.29 3.77
N GLY A 92 -1.41 -13.04 3.44
CA GLY A 92 -2.73 -12.50 3.72
C GLY A 92 -2.99 -12.06 5.15
N THR A 93 -1.96 -11.99 5.97
CA THR A 93 -2.14 -11.55 7.34
C THR A 93 -2.50 -10.07 7.35
N LEU A 94 -3.52 -9.70 8.11
CA LEU A 94 -3.90 -8.30 8.23
C LEU A 94 -2.89 -7.60 9.12
N LEU A 95 -2.27 -6.57 8.61
CA LEU A 95 -1.26 -5.83 9.36
C LEU A 95 -1.85 -4.58 10.01
N SER A 96 -2.84 -3.95 9.39
CA SER A 96 -3.50 -2.81 10.00
C SER A 96 -4.83 -2.55 9.32
N ASP A 97 -5.73 -1.91 10.05
CA ASP A 97 -7.05 -1.54 9.55
C ASP A 97 -7.37 -0.25 10.30
N GLN A 98 -7.32 0.89 9.65
CA GLN A 98 -7.52 2.15 10.32
C GLN A 98 -8.20 3.17 9.41
N ASP A 99 -8.71 4.23 10.03
CA ASP A 99 -9.36 5.27 9.27
C ASP A 99 -8.31 5.99 8.47
N GLU A 100 -8.67 6.37 7.27
CA GLU A 100 -7.76 7.11 6.49
C GLU A 100 -8.18 8.54 6.60
N ASP A 101 -7.52 9.30 7.31
CA ASP A 101 -7.84 10.71 7.40
C ASP A 101 -6.70 11.54 7.04
#